data_d424595dc8c8aaec9d3135a48a834821
#
_entry.id   d424595dc8c8aaec9d3135a48a834821
#
_cell.length_a   1.000
_cell.length_b   1.000
_cell.length_c   1.000
_cell.angle_alpha   90.00
_cell.angle_beta   90.00
_cell.angle_gamma   90.00
#
_symmetry.space_group_name_H-M   'P 1'
#
loop_
_entity.id
_entity.type
_entity.pdbx_description
1 polymer ?
#
loop_
_entity_poly.entity_id
_entity_poly.type
_entity_poly.pdbx_seq_one_letter_code
_entity_poly.pdbx_strand_id
1 'polypeptide(L)'
;MHGWLPNLRRSPRRKGDLMFRRFSPRAREVVISAQQEARALHHGFIGTEHILLGLLRDRDGVAGRALRVLGISPEAAREQILDIIGEGEAEAAGHIPLTPRSKKVLGLAVQEAVHLDHLYVGTEHILLGLVREGDGVGWHVLHRLGLTVPKVRDQVLQLVSQDRQAPSQVITPPGIRDYDTRIELARQAKDAAVDAKDLDRAAAARDSEKELLAERDSLIAQWSAGVDIPTLGRELDWLRDEVNRLQGLLLRHGIEPESAQRPGSVPEPEDPTQQSA
;
A
#
# COMPACT_ATOMS: atom_id res chain seq x y z
N MET A 1 -44.97 21.18 -24.70
CA MET A 1 -44.26 19.97 -24.21
C MET A 1 -42.83 20.35 -23.87
N HIS A 2 -42.56 20.68 -22.60
CA HIS A 2 -41.25 21.14 -22.16
C HIS A 2 -40.61 19.98 -21.39
N GLY A 3 -39.56 19.43 -21.98
CA GLY A 3 -38.78 18.33 -21.40
C GLY A 3 -37.96 18.78 -20.20
N TRP A 4 -38.24 18.20 -19.07
CA TRP A 4 -37.55 18.36 -17.80
C TRP A 4 -36.32 17.48 -17.80
N LEU A 5 -35.11 18.04 -17.96
CA LEU A 5 -33.85 17.36 -17.78
C LEU A 5 -33.46 17.50 -16.31
N PRO A 6 -33.26 16.42 -15.56
CA PRO A 6 -32.76 16.52 -14.20
C PRO A 6 -31.28 16.94 -14.19
N ASN A 7 -31.02 18.05 -13.50
CA ASN A 7 -29.70 18.59 -13.22
C ASN A 7 -28.91 17.54 -12.41
N LEU A 8 -28.02 16.80 -13.04
CA LEU A 8 -27.00 15.98 -12.41
C LEU A 8 -25.99 16.91 -11.71
N ARG A 9 -26.31 17.31 -10.49
CA ARG A 9 -25.35 17.98 -9.61
C ARG A 9 -24.20 17.01 -9.38
N ARG A 10 -23.05 17.29 -10.02
CA ARG A 10 -21.77 16.67 -9.69
C ARG A 10 -21.49 16.95 -8.22
N SER A 11 -21.55 15.91 -7.39
CA SER A 11 -21.12 15.98 -5.99
C SER A 11 -19.69 16.51 -5.93
N PRO A 12 -19.36 17.45 -5.03
CA PRO A 12 -18.00 17.95 -4.90
C PRO A 12 -17.09 16.78 -4.53
N ARG A 13 -16.10 16.51 -5.37
CA ARG A 13 -15.06 15.50 -5.12
C ARG A 13 -14.42 15.80 -3.77
N ARG A 14 -14.60 14.92 -2.79
CA ARG A 14 -14.04 15.08 -1.46
C ARG A 14 -12.50 15.05 -1.57
N LYS A 15 -11.82 15.96 -0.85
CA LYS A 15 -10.34 16.06 -0.81
C LYS A 15 -9.64 14.72 -0.48
N GLY A 16 -10.35 13.77 0.15
CA GLY A 16 -9.85 12.43 0.47
C GLY A 16 -9.60 11.54 -0.76
N ASP A 17 -10.41 11.66 -1.83
CA ASP A 17 -10.28 10.82 -3.02
C ASP A 17 -8.98 11.07 -3.80
N LEU A 18 -8.44 12.29 -3.74
CA LEU A 18 -7.19 12.66 -4.40
C LEU A 18 -5.95 12.07 -3.70
N MET A 19 -6.00 11.87 -2.38
CA MET A 19 -4.87 11.36 -1.61
C MET A 19 -4.57 9.89 -1.94
N PHE A 20 -5.62 9.06 -2.07
CA PHE A 20 -5.46 7.64 -2.35
C PHE A 20 -5.04 7.30 -3.79
N ARG A 21 -5.07 8.26 -4.71
CA ARG A 21 -4.61 8.04 -6.09
C ARG A 21 -3.13 7.66 -6.18
N ARG A 22 -2.32 8.11 -5.25
CA ARG A 22 -0.88 7.81 -5.17
C ARG A 22 -0.58 6.51 -4.45
N PHE A 23 -1.57 5.87 -3.81
CA PHE A 23 -1.35 4.64 -3.05
C PHE A 23 -1.28 3.44 -3.99
N SER A 24 -0.28 2.59 -3.80
CA SER A 24 -0.18 1.31 -4.50
C SER A 24 -1.40 0.42 -4.19
N PRO A 25 -1.71 -0.59 -5.02
CA PRO A 25 -2.80 -1.53 -4.71
C PRO A 25 -2.65 -2.16 -3.31
N ARG A 26 -1.43 -2.59 -2.93
CA ARG A 26 -1.16 -3.14 -1.59
C ARG A 26 -1.37 -2.12 -0.47
N ALA A 27 -0.95 -0.88 -0.67
CA ALA A 27 -1.15 0.17 0.32
C ALA A 27 -2.64 0.51 0.55
N ARG A 28 -3.47 0.39 -0.49
CA ARG A 28 -4.94 0.51 -0.36
C ARG A 28 -5.53 -0.68 0.37
N GLU A 29 -5.06 -1.89 0.08
CA GLU A 29 -5.49 -3.11 0.77
C GLU A 29 -5.17 -3.05 2.28
N VAL A 30 -4.06 -2.43 2.67
CA VAL A 30 -3.75 -2.16 4.09
C VAL A 30 -4.85 -1.31 4.75
N VAL A 31 -5.35 -0.27 4.08
CA VAL A 31 -6.43 0.58 4.63
C VAL A 31 -7.75 -0.19 4.72
N ILE A 32 -8.06 -1.03 3.72
CA ILE A 32 -9.22 -1.92 3.74
C ILE A 32 -9.09 -2.94 4.88
N SER A 33 -7.93 -3.56 5.02
CA SER A 33 -7.63 -4.49 6.11
C SER A 33 -7.73 -3.80 7.48
N ALA A 34 -7.27 -2.55 7.62
CA ALA A 34 -7.43 -1.76 8.84
C ALA A 34 -8.91 -1.56 9.21
N GLN A 35 -9.79 -1.34 8.22
CA GLN A 35 -11.23 -1.26 8.47
C GLN A 35 -11.81 -2.60 8.92
N GLN A 36 -11.33 -3.72 8.36
CA GLN A 36 -11.77 -5.06 8.78
C GLN A 36 -11.31 -5.35 10.22
N GLU A 37 -10.08 -4.97 10.57
CA GLU A 37 -9.55 -5.12 11.93
C GLU A 37 -10.33 -4.26 12.95
N ALA A 38 -10.70 -3.03 12.57
CA ALA A 38 -11.55 -2.19 13.42
C ALA A 38 -12.91 -2.83 13.69
N ARG A 39 -13.53 -3.42 12.66
CA ARG A 39 -14.79 -4.18 12.84
C ARG A 39 -14.62 -5.41 13.72
N ALA A 40 -13.55 -6.19 13.49
CA ALA A 40 -13.24 -7.40 14.26
C ALA A 40 -12.98 -7.11 15.75
N LEU A 41 -12.54 -5.89 16.08
CA LEU A 41 -12.35 -5.41 17.45
C LEU A 41 -13.55 -4.59 17.96
N HIS A 42 -14.67 -4.55 17.22
CA HIS A 42 -15.88 -3.80 17.55
C HIS A 42 -15.67 -2.30 17.75
N HIS A 43 -14.68 -1.71 17.08
CA HIS A 43 -14.38 -0.29 17.16
C HIS A 43 -15.11 0.51 16.07
N GLY A 44 -15.78 1.59 16.47
CA GLY A 44 -16.51 2.50 15.57
C GLY A 44 -15.60 3.48 14.79
N PHE A 45 -14.29 3.30 14.80
CA PHE A 45 -13.30 4.15 14.14
C PHE A 45 -12.09 3.34 13.66
N ILE A 46 -11.38 3.85 12.64
CA ILE A 46 -10.10 3.27 12.19
C ILE A 46 -8.97 4.07 12.83
N GLY A 47 -8.37 3.53 13.88
CA GLY A 47 -7.22 4.10 14.58
C GLY A 47 -5.89 3.65 13.96
N THR A 48 -4.78 4.16 14.51
CA THR A 48 -3.42 3.81 14.07
C THR A 48 -3.07 2.35 14.35
N GLU A 49 -3.64 1.77 15.39
CA GLU A 49 -3.55 0.34 15.74
C GLU A 49 -4.15 -0.55 14.65
N HIS A 50 -5.27 -0.15 14.07
CA HIS A 50 -5.89 -0.89 12.98
C HIS A 50 -5.05 -0.81 11.70
N ILE A 51 -4.42 0.35 11.44
CA ILE A 51 -3.44 0.48 10.35
C ILE A 51 -2.25 -0.46 10.58
N LEU A 52 -1.74 -0.56 11.81
CA LEU A 52 -0.67 -1.50 12.16
C LEU A 52 -1.09 -2.95 11.88
N LEU A 53 -2.29 -3.37 12.32
CA LEU A 53 -2.80 -4.71 12.02
C LEU A 53 -2.95 -4.96 10.52
N GLY A 54 -3.43 -3.95 9.77
CA GLY A 54 -3.52 -4.02 8.32
C GLY A 54 -2.15 -4.22 7.66
N LEU A 55 -1.10 -3.54 8.14
CA LEU A 55 0.28 -3.72 7.67
C LEU A 55 0.83 -5.12 7.98
N LEU A 56 0.51 -5.67 9.16
CA LEU A 56 0.92 -7.02 9.57
C LEU A 56 0.23 -8.12 8.75
N ARG A 57 -0.98 -7.85 8.23
CA ARG A 57 -1.70 -8.78 7.35
C ARG A 57 -1.06 -8.91 5.97
N ASP A 58 -0.50 -7.83 5.44
CA ASP A 58 0.22 -7.84 4.16
C ASP A 58 1.64 -8.38 4.33
N ARG A 59 1.74 -9.72 4.40
CA ARG A 59 3.02 -10.41 4.65
C ARG A 59 4.08 -10.20 3.57
N ASP A 60 3.68 -9.91 2.35
CA ASP A 60 4.56 -9.78 1.18
C ASP A 60 4.97 -8.32 0.91
N GLY A 61 4.23 -7.36 1.45
CA GLY A 61 4.60 -5.95 1.38
C GLY A 61 5.85 -5.64 2.19
N VAL A 62 6.56 -4.58 1.81
CA VAL A 62 7.79 -4.17 2.50
C VAL A 62 7.57 -3.96 3.99
N ALA A 63 6.45 -3.35 4.39
CA ALA A 63 6.12 -3.12 5.79
C ALA A 63 5.93 -4.44 6.56
N GLY A 64 5.14 -5.38 6.04
CA GLY A 64 4.91 -6.67 6.69
C GLY A 64 6.18 -7.49 6.81
N ARG A 65 7.04 -7.47 5.78
CA ARG A 65 8.37 -8.10 5.82
C ARG A 65 9.27 -7.44 6.86
N ALA A 66 9.29 -6.10 6.92
CA ALA A 66 10.10 -5.36 7.89
C ALA A 66 9.67 -5.69 9.33
N LEU A 67 8.38 -5.63 9.62
CA LEU A 67 7.84 -5.94 10.95
C LEU A 67 8.14 -7.38 11.35
N ARG A 68 8.03 -8.35 10.43
CA ARG A 68 8.36 -9.74 10.68
C ARG A 68 9.85 -9.95 10.97
N VAL A 69 10.76 -9.32 10.21
CA VAL A 69 12.20 -9.37 10.46
C VAL A 69 12.54 -8.78 11.82
N LEU A 70 11.82 -7.73 12.24
CA LEU A 70 11.95 -7.10 13.54
C LEU A 70 11.26 -7.89 14.69
N GLY A 71 10.70 -9.07 14.40
CA GLY A 71 10.12 -9.97 15.41
C GLY A 71 8.69 -9.60 15.83
N ILE A 72 7.98 -8.76 15.06
CA ILE A 72 6.60 -8.39 15.37
C ILE A 72 5.64 -9.38 14.68
N SER A 73 4.87 -10.09 15.50
CA SER A 73 3.78 -10.95 15.02
C SER A 73 2.42 -10.24 15.10
N PRO A 74 1.45 -10.60 14.24
CA PRO A 74 0.07 -10.08 14.32
C PRO A 74 -0.58 -10.39 15.68
N GLU A 75 -0.30 -11.56 16.24
CA GLU A 75 -0.85 -12.02 17.53
C GLU A 75 -0.34 -11.16 18.68
N ALA A 76 0.98 -10.95 18.78
CA ALA A 76 1.58 -10.11 19.81
C ALA A 76 1.11 -8.64 19.69
N ALA A 77 0.97 -8.12 18.47
CA ALA A 77 0.46 -6.78 18.28
C ALA A 77 -1.01 -6.68 18.72
N ARG A 78 -1.86 -7.67 18.38
CA ARG A 78 -3.26 -7.70 18.78
C ARG A 78 -3.43 -7.77 20.30
N GLU A 79 -2.64 -8.61 20.98
CA GLU A 79 -2.63 -8.72 22.45
C GLU A 79 -2.32 -7.34 23.08
N GLN A 80 -1.27 -6.66 22.60
CA GLN A 80 -0.92 -5.33 23.11
C GLN A 80 -2.00 -4.27 22.82
N ILE A 81 -2.68 -4.36 21.67
CA ILE A 81 -3.80 -3.46 21.34
C ILE A 81 -4.95 -3.66 22.33
N LEU A 82 -5.33 -4.92 22.58
CA LEU A 82 -6.39 -5.26 23.53
C LEU A 82 -6.05 -4.83 24.96
N ASP A 83 -4.78 -4.93 25.37
CA ASP A 83 -4.30 -4.44 26.66
C ASP A 83 -4.40 -2.90 26.81
N ILE A 84 -4.19 -2.15 25.71
CA ILE A 84 -4.17 -0.68 25.73
C ILE A 84 -5.58 -0.09 25.62
N ILE A 85 -6.40 -0.59 24.70
CA ILE A 85 -7.68 0.05 24.37
C ILE A 85 -8.91 -0.86 24.57
N GLY A 86 -8.67 -2.17 24.82
CA GLY A 86 -9.75 -3.16 24.97
C GLY A 86 -10.44 -3.49 23.65
N GLU A 87 -11.54 -4.18 23.76
CA GLU A 87 -12.49 -4.47 22.68
C GLU A 87 -13.70 -3.52 22.79
N GLY A 88 -14.26 -3.12 21.66
CA GLY A 88 -15.42 -2.24 21.64
C GLY A 88 -16.72 -2.96 22.07
N GLU A 89 -17.73 -2.21 22.47
CA GLU A 89 -18.97 -2.76 23.02
C GLU A 89 -20.00 -3.19 21.95
N ALA A 90 -19.90 -2.69 20.70
CA ALA A 90 -20.89 -2.97 19.67
C ALA A 90 -20.28 -3.02 18.26
N GLU A 91 -20.84 -3.89 17.41
CA GLU A 91 -20.51 -3.90 15.99
C GLU A 91 -20.76 -2.55 15.34
N ALA A 92 -19.73 -1.99 14.72
CA ALA A 92 -19.85 -0.76 13.96
C ALA A 92 -20.63 -1.01 12.66
N ALA A 93 -21.89 -0.54 12.63
CA ALA A 93 -22.71 -0.60 11.42
C ALA A 93 -22.29 0.49 10.41
N GLY A 94 -22.11 0.11 9.15
CA GLY A 94 -21.86 1.06 8.06
C GLY A 94 -20.42 1.50 7.90
N HIS A 95 -20.22 2.77 7.48
CA HIS A 95 -18.91 3.34 7.20
C HIS A 95 -18.18 3.73 8.50
N ILE A 96 -17.01 3.14 8.71
CA ILE A 96 -16.14 3.43 9.86
C ILE A 96 -15.14 4.54 9.48
N PRO A 97 -15.13 5.70 10.16
CA PRO A 97 -14.25 6.81 9.82
C PRO A 97 -12.82 6.60 10.33
N LEU A 98 -11.84 7.14 9.59
CA LEU A 98 -10.47 7.28 10.06
C LEU A 98 -10.38 8.33 11.17
N THR A 99 -9.65 8.02 12.24
CA THR A 99 -9.32 9.00 13.28
C THR A 99 -8.44 10.14 12.72
N PRO A 100 -8.37 11.30 13.40
CA PRO A 100 -7.44 12.36 13.00
C PRO A 100 -5.99 11.89 12.94
N ARG A 101 -5.54 11.02 13.87
CA ARG A 101 -4.19 10.45 13.87
C ARG A 101 -3.97 9.50 12.68
N SER A 102 -4.92 8.65 12.37
CA SER A 102 -4.84 7.77 11.18
C SER A 102 -4.75 8.57 9.89
N LYS A 103 -5.51 9.67 9.78
CA LYS A 103 -5.39 10.59 8.64
C LYS A 103 -4.01 11.24 8.58
N LYS A 104 -3.43 11.62 9.75
CA LYS A 104 -2.07 12.16 9.85
C LYS A 104 -1.03 11.12 9.40
N VAL A 105 -1.15 9.85 9.82
CA VAL A 105 -0.30 8.74 9.37
C VAL A 105 -0.28 8.64 7.85
N LEU A 106 -1.46 8.62 7.20
CA LEU A 106 -1.57 8.52 5.74
C LEU A 106 -1.01 9.77 5.04
N GLY A 107 -1.18 10.96 5.64
CA GLY A 107 -0.55 12.19 5.15
C GLY A 107 0.99 12.16 5.26
N LEU A 108 1.51 11.64 6.37
CA LEU A 108 2.95 11.44 6.57
C LEU A 108 3.50 10.37 5.61
N ALA A 109 2.74 9.32 5.32
CA ALA A 109 3.13 8.32 4.32
C ALA A 109 3.36 8.92 2.93
N VAL A 110 2.54 9.90 2.53
CA VAL A 110 2.76 10.65 1.27
C VAL A 110 4.07 11.44 1.34
N GLN A 111 4.39 12.06 2.49
CA GLN A 111 5.64 12.79 2.66
C GLN A 111 6.86 11.84 2.63
N GLU A 112 6.77 10.68 3.30
CA GLU A 112 7.85 9.67 3.26
C GLU A 112 8.09 9.15 1.83
N ALA A 113 7.05 8.98 1.01
CA ALA A 113 7.20 8.63 -0.40
C ALA A 113 7.98 9.70 -1.18
N VAL A 114 7.69 10.99 -0.91
CA VAL A 114 8.43 12.11 -1.50
C VAL A 114 9.88 12.13 -1.02
N HIS A 115 10.12 11.91 0.28
CA HIS A 115 11.48 11.88 0.85
C HIS A 115 12.34 10.72 0.29
N LEU A 116 11.70 9.61 -0.09
CA LEU A 116 12.39 8.47 -0.69
C LEU A 116 12.43 8.51 -2.22
N ASP A 117 11.98 9.63 -2.80
CA ASP A 117 11.87 9.83 -4.26
C ASP A 117 11.06 8.71 -4.95
N HIS A 118 9.95 8.29 -4.29
CA HIS A 118 9.03 7.32 -4.82
C HIS A 118 7.79 7.99 -5.42
N LEU A 119 7.38 7.51 -6.60
CA LEU A 119 6.21 8.05 -7.33
C LEU A 119 4.86 7.62 -6.74
N TYR A 120 4.86 6.59 -5.91
CA TYR A 120 3.67 6.01 -5.29
C TYR A 120 3.88 5.82 -3.80
N VAL A 121 2.78 5.72 -3.05
CA VAL A 121 2.78 5.41 -1.62
C VAL A 121 2.61 3.90 -1.45
N GLY A 122 3.69 3.21 -1.07
CA GLY A 122 3.69 1.79 -0.74
C GLY A 122 3.42 1.54 0.75
N THR A 123 3.40 0.28 1.15
CA THR A 123 3.18 -0.14 2.54
C THR A 123 4.30 0.34 3.46
N GLU A 124 5.54 0.39 2.95
CA GLU A 124 6.72 0.95 3.62
C GLU A 124 6.50 2.40 4.07
N HIS A 125 5.89 3.20 3.21
CA HIS A 125 5.62 4.60 3.53
C HIS A 125 4.55 4.74 4.60
N ILE A 126 3.54 3.85 4.61
CA ILE A 126 2.52 3.83 5.67
C ILE A 126 3.16 3.47 7.01
N LEU A 127 4.06 2.48 7.04
CA LEU A 127 4.79 2.12 8.25
C LEU A 127 5.68 3.26 8.74
N LEU A 128 6.43 3.91 7.84
CA LEU A 128 7.25 5.07 8.19
C LEU A 128 6.39 6.25 8.70
N GLY A 129 5.23 6.49 8.07
CA GLY A 129 4.27 7.50 8.50
C GLY A 129 3.70 7.21 9.89
N LEU A 130 3.41 5.93 10.21
CA LEU A 130 2.93 5.49 11.50
C LEU A 130 3.97 5.71 12.60
N VAL A 131 5.21 5.34 12.33
CA VAL A 131 6.34 5.52 13.26
C VAL A 131 6.65 7.01 13.48
N ARG A 132 6.57 7.83 12.43
CA ARG A 132 6.80 9.26 12.49
C ARG A 132 5.67 10.04 13.18
N GLU A 133 4.44 9.54 13.14
CA GLU A 133 3.31 10.12 13.88
C GLU A 133 3.57 10.09 15.38
N GLY A 134 4.08 8.99 15.90
CA GLY A 134 4.76 8.88 17.19
C GLY A 134 3.88 8.81 18.45
N ASP A 135 2.62 9.23 18.38
CA ASP A 135 1.72 9.34 19.54
C ASP A 135 0.50 8.42 19.46
N GLY A 136 0.31 7.70 18.36
CA GLY A 136 -0.82 6.81 18.16
C GLY A 136 -0.63 5.45 18.83
N VAL A 137 -1.73 4.75 19.12
CA VAL A 137 -1.71 3.42 19.72
C VAL A 137 -0.84 2.45 18.90
N GLY A 138 -0.90 2.52 17.55
CA GLY A 138 -0.07 1.68 16.69
C GLY A 138 1.43 1.84 16.96
N TRP A 139 1.92 3.07 17.19
CA TRP A 139 3.31 3.29 17.57
C TRP A 139 3.59 2.81 18.98
N HIS A 140 2.70 3.08 19.94
CA HIS A 140 2.89 2.62 21.33
C HIS A 140 2.99 1.10 21.42
N VAL A 141 2.23 0.36 20.62
CA VAL A 141 2.33 -1.10 20.49
C VAL A 141 3.72 -1.52 20.01
N LEU A 142 4.20 -0.93 18.90
CA LEU A 142 5.53 -1.23 18.38
C LEU A 142 6.63 -0.91 19.40
N HIS A 143 6.49 0.20 20.12
CA HIS A 143 7.45 0.63 21.14
C HIS A 143 7.46 -0.34 22.34
N ARG A 144 6.28 -0.75 22.84
CA ARG A 144 6.18 -1.78 23.89
C ARG A 144 6.78 -3.11 23.48
N LEU A 145 6.72 -3.46 22.20
CA LEU A 145 7.36 -4.64 21.61
C LEU A 145 8.86 -4.44 21.32
N GLY A 146 9.47 -3.37 21.85
CA GLY A 146 10.92 -3.12 21.81
C GLY A 146 11.44 -2.48 20.54
N LEU A 147 10.57 -1.91 19.68
CA LEU A 147 11.00 -1.19 18.49
C LEU A 147 11.31 0.27 18.80
N THR A 148 12.28 0.79 18.05
CA THR A 148 12.63 2.22 18.03
C THR A 148 12.49 2.76 16.61
N VAL A 149 12.27 4.08 16.49
CA VAL A 149 12.13 4.75 15.19
C VAL A 149 13.30 4.43 14.25
N PRO A 150 14.59 4.51 14.69
CA PRO A 150 15.72 4.16 13.83
C PRO A 150 15.68 2.70 13.35
N LYS A 151 15.42 1.74 14.25
CA LYS A 151 15.35 0.31 13.88
C LYS A 151 14.32 0.05 12.76
N VAL A 152 13.12 0.63 12.88
CA VAL A 152 12.09 0.45 11.86
C VAL A 152 12.51 1.09 10.55
N ARG A 153 13.04 2.34 10.60
CA ARG A 153 13.47 3.06 9.43
C ARG A 153 14.59 2.34 8.69
N ASP A 154 15.64 1.92 9.41
CA ASP A 154 16.79 1.23 8.84
C ASP A 154 16.37 -0.10 8.18
N GLN A 155 15.50 -0.88 8.84
CA GLN A 155 14.99 -2.13 8.28
C GLN A 155 14.16 -1.91 7.03
N VAL A 156 13.31 -0.90 7.00
CA VAL A 156 12.52 -0.53 5.82
C VAL A 156 13.44 -0.13 4.67
N LEU A 157 14.41 0.77 4.91
CA LEU A 157 15.35 1.23 3.88
C LEU A 157 16.20 0.08 3.34
N GLN A 158 16.63 -0.85 4.18
CA GLN A 158 17.36 -2.06 3.77
C GLN A 158 16.51 -2.90 2.81
N LEU A 159 15.25 -3.18 3.13
CA LEU A 159 14.37 -3.96 2.26
C LEU A 159 14.04 -3.24 0.95
N VAL A 160 13.80 -1.94 1.00
CA VAL A 160 13.58 -1.13 -0.21
C VAL A 160 14.80 -1.18 -1.13
N SER A 161 16.01 -1.10 -0.59
CA SER A 161 17.24 -1.20 -1.39
C SER A 161 17.44 -2.59 -1.99
N GLN A 162 17.09 -3.65 -1.26
CA GLN A 162 17.12 -5.03 -1.76
C GLN A 162 16.11 -5.26 -2.89
N ASP A 163 14.89 -4.73 -2.74
CA ASP A 163 13.85 -4.84 -3.76
C ASP A 163 14.21 -4.06 -5.05
N ARG A 164 14.97 -2.97 -4.94
CA ARG A 164 15.51 -2.27 -6.12
C ARG A 164 16.56 -3.09 -6.87
N GLN A 165 17.28 -3.98 -6.18
CA GLN A 165 18.28 -4.87 -6.78
C GLN A 165 17.68 -6.17 -7.33
N ALA A 166 16.55 -6.61 -6.81
CA ALA A 166 15.79 -7.73 -7.35
C ALA A 166 15.03 -7.28 -8.61
N PRO A 167 14.94 -8.12 -9.68
CA PRO A 167 14.10 -7.78 -10.82
C PRO A 167 12.64 -7.72 -10.38
N SER A 168 12.19 -6.53 -10.01
CA SER A 168 10.88 -6.30 -9.45
C SER A 168 9.80 -6.64 -10.46
N GLN A 169 8.93 -7.59 -10.16
CA GLN A 169 7.60 -7.68 -10.74
C GLN A 169 6.69 -6.55 -10.20
N VAL A 170 7.17 -5.31 -10.24
CA VAL A 170 6.30 -4.17 -10.08
C VAL A 170 5.50 -4.07 -11.37
N ILE A 171 4.17 -4.10 -11.26
CA ILE A 171 3.28 -3.77 -12.37
C ILE A 171 3.47 -2.27 -12.63
N THR A 172 4.56 -1.97 -13.32
CA THR A 172 4.80 -0.63 -13.89
C THR A 172 4.14 -0.58 -15.25
N PRO A 173 3.57 0.57 -15.66
CA PRO A 173 3.10 0.73 -17.04
C PRO A 173 4.20 0.30 -18.02
N PRO A 174 3.84 -0.37 -19.13
CA PRO A 174 4.80 -0.70 -20.16
C PRO A 174 5.56 0.57 -20.59
N GLY A 175 6.89 0.51 -20.64
CA GLY A 175 7.72 1.64 -21.06
C GLY A 175 8.23 2.57 -19.95
N ILE A 176 7.73 2.56 -18.71
CA ILE A 176 8.24 3.43 -17.63
C ILE A 176 9.71 3.18 -17.32
N ARG A 177 10.15 1.92 -17.31
CA ARG A 177 11.57 1.58 -17.08
C ARG A 177 12.51 2.21 -18.12
N ASP A 178 12.03 2.39 -19.34
CA ASP A 178 12.81 3.07 -20.37
C ASP A 178 12.98 4.56 -20.02
N TYR A 179 11.93 5.21 -19.56
CA TYR A 179 12.01 6.60 -19.08
C TYR A 179 12.95 6.74 -17.88
N ASP A 180 12.87 5.86 -16.88
CA ASP A 180 13.76 5.92 -15.71
C ASP A 180 15.23 5.80 -16.10
N THR A 181 15.55 4.90 -17.05
CA THR A 181 16.91 4.74 -17.60
C THR A 181 17.35 6.00 -18.34
N ARG A 182 16.51 6.57 -19.19
CA ARG A 182 16.80 7.78 -19.97
C ARG A 182 16.97 9.02 -19.09
N ILE A 183 16.16 9.14 -18.03
CA ILE A 183 16.26 10.21 -17.03
C ILE A 183 17.59 10.11 -16.29
N GLU A 184 17.99 8.91 -15.88
CA GLU A 184 19.26 8.69 -15.21
C GLU A 184 20.47 9.04 -16.11
N LEU A 185 20.42 8.67 -17.40
CA LEU A 185 21.43 9.07 -18.37
C LEU A 185 21.49 10.60 -18.57
N ALA A 186 20.34 11.28 -18.60
CA ALA A 186 20.28 12.73 -18.71
C ALA A 186 20.88 13.42 -17.45
N ARG A 187 20.65 12.87 -16.24
CA ARG A 187 21.27 13.33 -14.99
C ARG A 187 22.79 13.20 -15.04
N GLN A 188 23.30 12.02 -15.43
CA GLN A 188 24.74 11.78 -15.54
C GLN A 188 25.38 12.70 -16.58
N ALA A 189 24.73 12.94 -17.71
CA ALA A 189 25.20 13.86 -18.72
C ALA A 189 25.25 15.31 -18.23
N LYS A 190 24.25 15.72 -17.42
CA LYS A 190 24.21 17.04 -16.76
C LYS A 190 25.37 17.20 -15.78
N ASP A 191 25.57 16.22 -14.89
CA ASP A 191 26.62 16.26 -13.88
C ASP A 191 28.01 16.30 -14.53
N ALA A 192 28.26 15.47 -15.55
CA ALA A 192 29.50 15.47 -16.33
C ALA A 192 29.75 16.82 -17.04
N ALA A 193 28.70 17.48 -17.56
CA ALA A 193 28.80 18.78 -18.18
C ALA A 193 29.10 19.90 -17.17
N VAL A 194 28.53 19.82 -15.99
CA VAL A 194 28.83 20.75 -14.85
C VAL A 194 30.29 20.61 -14.43
N ASP A 195 30.79 19.37 -14.27
CA ASP A 195 32.19 19.10 -13.92
C ASP A 195 33.17 19.63 -14.98
N ALA A 196 32.77 19.53 -16.27
CA ALA A 196 33.52 20.06 -17.38
C ALA A 196 33.38 21.58 -17.57
N LYS A 197 32.56 22.27 -16.72
CA LYS A 197 32.21 23.71 -16.82
C LYS A 197 31.57 24.08 -18.17
N ASP A 198 30.95 23.14 -18.85
CA ASP A 198 30.21 23.34 -20.10
C ASP A 198 28.75 23.67 -19.77
N LEU A 199 28.46 24.96 -19.58
CA LEU A 199 27.13 25.42 -19.14
C LEU A 199 26.04 25.19 -20.19
N ASP A 200 26.39 25.25 -21.50
CA ASP A 200 25.40 25.05 -22.56
C ASP A 200 24.99 23.58 -22.62
N ARG A 201 25.93 22.66 -22.48
CA ARG A 201 25.66 21.23 -22.43
C ARG A 201 24.93 20.83 -21.15
N ALA A 202 25.27 21.45 -20.02
CA ALA A 202 24.55 21.24 -18.76
C ALA A 202 23.09 21.72 -18.84
N ALA A 203 22.85 22.88 -19.49
CA ALA A 203 21.49 23.39 -19.70
C ALA A 203 20.68 22.47 -20.63
N ALA A 204 21.24 22.01 -21.74
CA ALA A 204 20.58 21.08 -22.65
C ALA A 204 20.23 19.75 -21.96
N ALA A 205 21.13 19.18 -21.16
CA ALA A 205 20.89 17.95 -20.41
C ALA A 205 19.79 18.13 -19.33
N ARG A 206 19.74 19.29 -18.67
CA ARG A 206 18.68 19.64 -17.71
C ARG A 206 17.30 19.75 -18.40
N ASP A 207 17.26 20.38 -19.56
CA ASP A 207 16.02 20.53 -20.33
C ASP A 207 15.52 19.16 -20.81
N SER A 208 16.42 18.28 -21.26
CA SER A 208 16.11 16.89 -21.61
C SER A 208 15.59 16.08 -20.39
N GLU A 209 16.23 16.22 -19.23
CA GLU A 209 15.74 15.59 -17.99
C GLU A 209 14.32 16.04 -17.65
N LYS A 210 14.03 17.34 -17.76
CA LYS A 210 12.72 17.92 -17.48
C LYS A 210 11.64 17.41 -18.43
N GLU A 211 11.97 17.30 -19.72
CA GLU A 211 11.06 16.80 -20.75
C GLU A 211 10.74 15.31 -20.52
N LEU A 212 11.74 14.48 -20.26
CA LEU A 212 11.57 13.07 -19.93
C LEU A 212 10.74 12.83 -18.67
N LEU A 213 10.92 13.66 -17.63
CA LEU A 213 10.09 13.64 -16.42
C LEU A 213 8.63 13.97 -16.73
N ALA A 214 8.37 14.98 -17.57
CA ALA A 214 7.01 15.37 -17.94
C ALA A 214 6.32 14.28 -18.77
N GLU A 215 7.03 13.66 -19.71
CA GLU A 215 6.53 12.54 -20.52
C GLU A 215 6.21 11.33 -19.65
N ARG A 216 7.11 10.96 -18.73
CA ARG A 216 6.89 9.88 -17.75
C ARG A 216 5.66 10.14 -16.90
N ASP A 217 5.52 11.35 -16.36
CA ASP A 217 4.38 11.72 -15.51
C ASP A 217 3.07 11.69 -16.31
N SER A 218 3.10 12.08 -17.59
CA SER A 218 1.96 11.96 -18.51
C SER A 218 1.56 10.50 -18.75
N LEU A 219 2.54 9.61 -18.97
CA LEU A 219 2.30 8.18 -19.15
C LEU A 219 1.69 7.55 -17.89
N ILE A 220 2.21 7.90 -16.70
CA ILE A 220 1.67 7.46 -15.41
C ILE A 220 0.24 7.98 -15.22
N ALA A 221 -0.01 9.24 -15.57
CA ALA A 221 -1.33 9.83 -15.47
C ALA A 221 -2.34 9.17 -16.41
N GLN A 222 -1.96 8.86 -17.64
CA GLN A 222 -2.79 8.15 -18.62
C GLN A 222 -3.09 6.73 -18.14
N TRP A 223 -2.09 6.00 -17.67
CA TRP A 223 -2.25 4.65 -17.16
C TRP A 223 -3.13 4.63 -15.90
N SER A 224 -2.94 5.59 -14.99
CA SER A 224 -3.77 5.72 -13.78
C SER A 224 -5.19 6.23 -14.06
N ALA A 225 -5.40 7.00 -15.13
CA ALA A 225 -6.72 7.49 -15.53
C ALA A 225 -7.58 6.38 -16.19
N GLY A 226 -6.94 5.37 -16.79
CA GLY A 226 -7.63 4.18 -17.32
C GLY A 226 -8.10 3.21 -16.23
N VAL A 227 -7.61 3.36 -14.99
CA VAL A 227 -8.05 2.60 -13.83
C VAL A 227 -9.04 3.46 -13.03
N ASP A 228 -10.33 3.32 -13.33
CA ASP A 228 -11.39 3.96 -12.54
C ASP A 228 -11.54 3.25 -11.18
N ILE A 229 -10.75 3.73 -10.22
CA ILE A 229 -10.62 3.16 -8.87
C ILE A 229 -11.94 3.17 -8.06
N PRO A 230 -12.84 4.19 -8.16
CA PRO A 230 -14.16 4.12 -7.56
C PRO A 230 -15.03 3.01 -8.12
N THR A 231 -14.88 2.66 -9.39
CA THR A 231 -15.59 1.54 -10.03
C THR A 231 -14.97 0.19 -9.65
N LEU A 232 -13.63 0.09 -9.62
CA LEU A 232 -12.91 -1.11 -9.12
C LEU A 232 -13.21 -1.39 -7.64
N GLY A 233 -13.28 -0.38 -6.78
CA GLY A 233 -13.65 -0.56 -5.36
C GLY A 233 -15.07 -1.12 -5.23
N ARG A 234 -16.04 -0.58 -5.98
CA ARG A 234 -17.43 -1.08 -5.99
C ARG A 234 -17.55 -2.46 -6.62
N GLU A 235 -16.75 -2.75 -7.64
CA GLU A 235 -16.71 -4.05 -8.31
C GLU A 235 -16.07 -5.12 -7.41
N LEU A 236 -15.03 -4.79 -6.67
CA LEU A 236 -14.44 -5.66 -5.66
C LEU A 236 -15.37 -5.89 -4.45
N ASP A 237 -16.07 -4.86 -3.98
CA ASP A 237 -17.07 -5.00 -2.92
C ASP A 237 -18.24 -5.87 -3.40
N TRP A 238 -18.74 -5.66 -4.62
CA TRP A 238 -19.78 -6.49 -5.23
C TRP A 238 -19.31 -7.93 -5.43
N LEU A 239 -18.10 -8.18 -5.95
CA LEU A 239 -17.53 -9.51 -6.11
C LEU A 239 -17.35 -10.21 -4.76
N ARG A 240 -16.93 -9.49 -3.74
CA ARG A 240 -16.78 -10.04 -2.38
C ARG A 240 -18.13 -10.44 -1.78
N ASP A 241 -19.14 -9.57 -1.94
CA ASP A 241 -20.51 -9.87 -1.49
C ASP A 241 -21.11 -11.05 -2.25
N GLU A 242 -20.84 -11.15 -3.55
CA GLU A 242 -21.28 -12.27 -4.38
C GLU A 242 -20.57 -13.58 -4.01
N VAL A 243 -19.27 -13.55 -3.74
CA VAL A 243 -18.52 -14.72 -3.23
C VAL A 243 -19.07 -15.17 -1.87
N ASN A 244 -19.31 -14.25 -0.95
CA ASN A 244 -19.91 -14.57 0.36
C ASN A 244 -21.32 -15.15 0.20
N ARG A 245 -22.11 -14.62 -0.72
CA ARG A 245 -23.45 -15.14 -1.05
C ARG A 245 -23.38 -16.55 -1.61
N LEU A 246 -22.47 -16.81 -2.55
CA LEU A 246 -22.27 -18.12 -3.16
C LEU A 246 -21.73 -19.13 -2.14
N GLN A 247 -20.80 -18.76 -1.29
CA GLN A 247 -20.31 -19.60 -0.19
C GLN A 247 -21.45 -19.96 0.78
N GLY A 248 -22.28 -18.99 1.14
CA GLY A 248 -23.47 -19.24 1.96
C GLY A 248 -24.51 -20.16 1.30
N LEU A 249 -24.61 -20.15 -0.04
CA LEU A 249 -25.45 -21.11 -0.78
C LEU A 249 -24.84 -22.50 -0.78
N LEU A 250 -23.53 -22.63 -1.02
CA LEU A 250 -22.83 -23.93 -0.99
C LEU A 250 -22.97 -24.61 0.38
N LEU A 251 -22.74 -23.86 1.46
CA LEU A 251 -22.92 -24.38 2.83
C LEU A 251 -24.36 -24.83 3.11
N ARG A 252 -25.38 -24.13 2.60
CA ARG A 252 -26.79 -24.52 2.73
C ARG A 252 -27.12 -25.81 1.96
N HIS A 253 -26.35 -26.10 0.91
CA HIS A 253 -26.48 -27.33 0.14
C HIS A 253 -25.52 -28.45 0.58
N GLY A 254 -24.80 -28.25 1.73
CA GLY A 254 -23.90 -29.26 2.27
C GLY A 254 -22.61 -29.44 1.48
N ILE A 255 -22.27 -28.46 0.63
CA ILE A 255 -21.04 -28.44 -0.15
C ILE A 255 -20.04 -27.54 0.58
N GLU A 256 -18.99 -28.11 1.17
CA GLU A 256 -17.89 -27.31 1.72
C GLU A 256 -17.11 -26.67 0.56
N PRO A 257 -16.91 -25.36 0.56
CA PRO A 257 -16.04 -24.72 -0.42
C PRO A 257 -14.63 -25.22 -0.18
N GLU A 258 -14.11 -26.02 -1.10
CA GLU A 258 -12.70 -26.43 -1.11
C GLU A 258 -11.85 -25.16 -1.00
N SER A 259 -11.01 -25.11 0.03
CA SER A 259 -10.12 -23.95 0.23
C SER A 259 -9.30 -23.79 -1.06
N ALA A 260 -9.60 -22.73 -1.81
CA ALA A 260 -8.98 -22.46 -3.08
C ALA A 260 -7.46 -22.46 -2.89
N GLN A 261 -6.80 -23.51 -3.35
CA GLN A 261 -5.36 -23.55 -3.48
C GLN A 261 -4.98 -22.37 -4.35
N ARG A 262 -4.16 -21.47 -3.80
CA ARG A 262 -3.62 -20.33 -4.55
C ARG A 262 -2.93 -20.86 -5.80
N PRO A 263 -3.21 -20.35 -7.01
CA PRO A 263 -2.44 -20.71 -8.19
C PRO A 263 -1.00 -20.20 -7.96
N GLY A 264 -0.06 -21.13 -7.72
CA GLY A 264 1.36 -20.79 -7.53
C GLY A 264 2.15 -21.68 -6.57
N SER A 265 1.58 -22.67 -5.91
CA SER A 265 2.40 -23.69 -5.23
C SER A 265 2.93 -24.68 -6.27
N VAL A 266 4.18 -24.49 -6.67
CA VAL A 266 4.97 -25.49 -7.40
C VAL A 266 5.07 -26.70 -6.47
N PRO A 267 4.75 -27.93 -6.92
CA PRO A 267 4.97 -29.13 -6.11
C PRO A 267 6.46 -29.26 -5.82
N GLU A 268 6.80 -29.50 -4.54
CA GLU A 268 8.18 -29.85 -4.17
C GLU A 268 8.61 -31.09 -4.96
N PRO A 269 9.86 -31.14 -5.48
CA PRO A 269 10.36 -32.30 -6.14
C PRO A 269 10.47 -33.45 -5.14
N GLU A 270 9.83 -34.58 -5.48
CA GLU A 270 9.94 -35.82 -4.71
C GLU A 270 11.41 -36.23 -4.55
N ASP A 271 11.83 -36.43 -3.32
CA ASP A 271 13.16 -36.88 -2.94
C ASP A 271 13.37 -38.34 -3.44
N PRO A 272 14.33 -38.62 -4.34
CA PRO A 272 14.49 -39.94 -4.94
C PRO A 272 15.10 -41.00 -4.03
N THR A 273 15.22 -40.76 -2.70
CA THR A 273 15.94 -41.65 -1.78
C THR A 273 15.06 -42.63 -1.01
N GLN A 274 13.77 -42.81 -1.33
CA GLN A 274 12.93 -43.81 -0.66
C GLN A 274 12.47 -44.99 -1.56
N GLN A 275 13.35 -45.47 -2.43
CA GLN A 275 13.15 -46.79 -3.06
C GLN A 275 14.44 -47.61 -2.91
N SER A 276 14.68 -48.18 -1.70
CA SER A 276 15.48 -49.38 -1.51
C SER A 276 15.41 -49.81 -0.03
N ALA A 277 14.43 -50.59 0.35
CA ALA A 277 14.51 -51.63 1.37
C ALA A 277 13.27 -52.55 1.24
#